data_8389d940976057f50fa31ccff51390af
#
_entry.id   8389d940976057f50fa31ccff51390af
#
_cell.length_a   1.000
_cell.length_b   1.000
_cell.length_c   1.000
_cell.angle_alpha   90.00
_cell.angle_beta   90.00
_cell.angle_gamma   90.00
#
_symmetry.space_group_name_H-M   'P 1'
#
loop_
_entity.id
_entity.type
_entity.pdbx_description
1 polymer ?
#
loop_
_entity_poly.entity_id
_entity_poly.type
_entity_poly.pdbx_seq_one_letter_code
_entity_poly.pdbx_strand_id
1 'polypeptide(L)'
;ANIPNLLEKNLMTNRELEILKEYIGNSVEIYDLITEYPIKAMSAVLDYNHISKKDLQVPEGWHWLYFLETPLQNELGSDGHKRRESFVPPISLPRRMYAGGSLTFLAPMTLGDKIKKVSTIKNIEPKVGSTGNLVFLTVEHSYFKGEKKLLIEIQNLVFREEKKSDENPK
;
A
#
# COMPACT_ATOMS: atom_id res chain seq x y z
N ALA A 1 -39.26 17.61 24.10
CA ALA A 1 -37.86 17.25 24.30
C ALA A 1 -37.33 16.60 23.03
N ASN A 2 -36.59 17.35 22.22
CA ASN A 2 -35.94 16.84 21.03
C ASN A 2 -34.78 15.92 21.44
N ILE A 3 -34.89 14.65 21.16
CA ILE A 3 -33.78 13.71 21.22
C ILE A 3 -32.90 14.02 20.00
N PRO A 4 -31.65 14.47 20.15
CA PRO A 4 -30.77 14.69 19.00
C PRO A 4 -30.53 13.33 18.34
N ASN A 5 -30.70 13.30 17.03
CA ASN A 5 -30.54 12.14 16.19
C ASN A 5 -29.10 11.60 16.34
N LEU A 6 -28.94 10.47 16.99
CA LEU A 6 -27.65 9.79 17.23
C LEU A 6 -26.95 9.33 15.94
N LEU A 7 -27.57 9.55 14.77
CA LEU A 7 -27.06 9.15 13.45
C LEU A 7 -26.11 10.18 12.81
N GLU A 8 -26.00 11.41 13.35
CA GLU A 8 -25.16 12.46 12.72
C GLU A 8 -23.70 12.49 13.24
N LYS A 9 -23.31 11.62 14.15
CA LYS A 9 -22.05 11.78 14.89
C LYS A 9 -20.79 11.22 14.21
N ASN A 10 -20.83 10.59 13.04
CA ASN A 10 -19.64 9.92 12.49
C ASN A 10 -19.45 9.99 10.95
N LEU A 11 -20.09 10.89 10.27
CA LEU A 11 -19.79 11.11 8.85
C LEU A 11 -18.57 12.03 8.72
N MET A 12 -17.59 11.62 7.91
CA MET A 12 -16.54 12.52 7.45
C MET A 12 -17.21 13.77 6.86
N THR A 13 -16.72 14.94 7.21
CA THR A 13 -17.27 16.20 6.69
C THR A 13 -17.06 16.28 5.18
N ASN A 14 -17.94 16.95 4.47
CA ASN A 14 -17.80 17.19 3.02
C ASN A 14 -16.43 17.80 2.69
N ARG A 15 -15.92 18.68 3.56
CA ARG A 15 -14.60 19.31 3.41
C ARG A 15 -13.45 18.29 3.50
N GLU A 16 -13.51 17.35 4.44
CA GLU A 16 -12.50 16.28 4.53
C GLU A 16 -12.52 15.41 3.27
N LEU A 17 -13.71 15.10 2.75
CA LEU A 17 -13.85 14.31 1.52
C LEU A 17 -13.29 15.05 0.30
N GLU A 18 -13.50 16.35 0.19
CA GLU A 18 -12.92 17.18 -0.89
C GLU A 18 -11.41 17.17 -0.82
N ILE A 19 -10.82 17.37 0.37
CA ILE A 19 -9.37 17.33 0.57
C ILE A 19 -8.80 15.96 0.16
N LEU A 20 -9.45 14.87 0.53
CA LEU A 20 -8.98 13.53 0.17
C LEU A 20 -9.00 13.32 -1.36
N LYS A 21 -10.03 13.81 -2.03
CA LYS A 21 -10.16 13.68 -3.50
C LYS A 21 -9.06 14.42 -4.27
N GLU A 22 -8.52 15.50 -3.72
CA GLU A 22 -7.39 16.23 -4.32
C GLU A 22 -6.13 15.37 -4.47
N TYR A 23 -6.01 14.29 -3.69
CA TYR A 23 -4.90 13.35 -3.77
C TYR A 23 -5.04 12.34 -4.91
N ILE A 24 -6.20 12.21 -5.54
CA ILE A 24 -6.37 11.32 -6.71
C ILE A 24 -5.50 11.83 -7.85
N GLY A 25 -4.66 10.94 -8.40
CA GLY A 25 -3.68 11.28 -9.41
C GLY A 25 -2.28 11.62 -8.85
N ASN A 26 -2.14 11.83 -7.53
CA ASN A 26 -0.82 11.97 -6.92
C ASN A 26 0.03 10.75 -7.22
N SER A 27 1.29 11.00 -7.57
CA SER A 27 2.23 9.97 -7.98
C SER A 27 3.60 10.18 -7.33
N VAL A 28 4.27 9.08 -7.05
CA VAL A 28 5.65 9.05 -6.54
C VAL A 28 6.45 8.01 -7.30
N GLU A 29 7.72 8.32 -7.55
CA GLU A 29 8.65 7.41 -8.20
C GLU A 29 9.74 7.00 -7.24
N ILE A 30 10.07 5.72 -7.21
CA ILE A 30 11.24 5.18 -6.53
C ILE A 30 11.98 4.23 -7.47
N TYR A 31 13.28 4.08 -7.23
CA TYR A 31 14.15 3.22 -8.02
C TYR A 31 14.79 2.19 -7.11
N ASP A 32 14.96 0.99 -7.64
CA ASP A 32 15.74 -0.05 -6.98
C ASP A 32 16.53 -0.86 -8.00
N LEU A 33 17.59 -1.51 -7.52
CA LEU A 33 18.41 -2.43 -8.27
C LEU A 33 18.04 -3.86 -7.89
N ILE A 34 17.73 -4.68 -8.87
CA ILE A 34 17.45 -6.10 -8.63
C ILE A 34 18.77 -6.81 -8.31
N THR A 35 19.02 -6.98 -7.01
CA THR A 35 20.21 -7.67 -6.48
C THR A 35 19.91 -9.13 -6.16
N GLU A 36 20.95 -9.94 -6.09
CA GLU A 36 20.83 -11.39 -5.88
C GLU A 36 20.39 -11.75 -4.46
N TYR A 37 20.78 -10.95 -3.47
CA TYR A 37 20.61 -11.31 -2.05
C TYR A 37 19.16 -11.56 -1.63
N PRO A 38 18.16 -10.71 -1.96
CA PRO A 38 16.77 -10.96 -1.56
C PRO A 38 16.23 -12.26 -2.13
N ILE A 39 16.60 -12.62 -3.37
CA ILE A 39 16.19 -13.88 -4.01
C ILE A 39 16.81 -15.07 -3.28
N LYS A 40 18.11 -15.02 -2.98
CA LYS A 40 18.79 -16.07 -2.22
C LYS A 40 18.21 -16.24 -0.82
N ALA A 41 17.97 -15.14 -0.11
CA ALA A 41 17.44 -15.18 1.25
C ALA A 41 16.05 -15.80 1.29
N MET A 42 15.15 -15.40 0.40
CA MET A 42 13.81 -15.96 0.31
C MET A 42 13.84 -17.45 -0.13
N SER A 43 14.71 -17.79 -1.08
CA SER A 43 14.91 -19.18 -1.49
C SER A 43 15.34 -20.07 -0.33
N ALA A 44 16.23 -19.58 0.52
CA ALA A 44 16.68 -20.30 1.72
C ALA A 44 15.56 -20.47 2.74
N VAL A 45 14.71 -19.46 2.96
CA VAL A 45 13.56 -19.54 3.87
C VAL A 45 12.53 -20.55 3.40
N LEU A 46 12.35 -20.66 2.08
CA LEU A 46 11.36 -21.56 1.48
C LEU A 46 11.91 -22.94 1.16
N ASP A 47 13.17 -23.22 1.50
CA ASP A 47 13.89 -24.46 1.11
C ASP A 47 13.79 -24.73 -0.41
N TYR A 48 13.87 -23.66 -1.21
CA TYR A 48 13.64 -23.66 -2.64
C TYR A 48 14.95 -23.39 -3.40
N ASN A 49 15.44 -24.40 -4.13
CA ASN A 49 16.65 -24.25 -4.91
C ASN A 49 16.34 -23.62 -6.29
N HIS A 50 16.17 -22.31 -6.33
CA HIS A 50 15.79 -21.56 -7.53
C HIS A 50 16.98 -21.05 -8.36
N ILE A 51 18.21 -21.33 -7.98
CA ILE A 51 19.38 -20.76 -8.63
C ILE A 51 19.76 -21.58 -9.87
N SER A 52 19.02 -21.41 -10.93
CA SER A 52 19.57 -21.72 -12.26
C SER A 52 20.42 -20.55 -12.73
N LYS A 53 21.69 -20.81 -13.02
CA LYS A 53 22.78 -19.84 -13.21
C LYS A 53 22.70 -18.98 -14.48
N LYS A 54 21.66 -19.05 -15.26
CA LYS A 54 21.49 -18.32 -16.52
C LYS A 54 20.17 -17.56 -16.44
N ASP A 55 20.22 -16.25 -16.34
CA ASP A 55 19.05 -15.36 -16.31
C ASP A 55 18.22 -15.46 -15.00
N LEU A 56 18.82 -15.07 -13.87
CA LEU A 56 18.11 -14.96 -12.60
C LEU A 56 16.96 -13.96 -12.71
N GLN A 57 15.78 -14.50 -13.03
CA GLN A 57 14.54 -13.75 -13.02
C GLN A 57 13.97 -13.72 -11.61
N VAL A 58 13.39 -12.60 -11.23
CA VAL A 58 12.62 -12.48 -9.98
C VAL A 58 11.34 -13.30 -10.13
N PRO A 59 11.09 -14.29 -9.26
CA PRO A 59 9.83 -15.03 -9.28
C PRO A 59 8.63 -14.10 -9.13
N GLU A 60 7.50 -14.46 -9.73
CA GLU A 60 6.26 -13.70 -9.63
C GLU A 60 5.86 -13.51 -8.16
N GLY A 61 5.57 -12.28 -7.77
CA GLY A 61 5.27 -11.89 -6.39
C GLY A 61 6.50 -11.52 -5.54
N TRP A 62 7.71 -11.95 -5.92
CA TRP A 62 8.91 -11.64 -5.15
C TRP A 62 9.45 -10.22 -5.36
N HIS A 63 8.86 -9.44 -6.26
CA HIS A 63 9.14 -8.01 -6.37
C HIS A 63 8.90 -7.26 -5.07
N TRP A 64 8.08 -7.79 -4.15
CA TRP A 64 7.87 -7.24 -2.81
C TRP A 64 9.10 -7.33 -1.89
N LEU A 65 10.14 -8.06 -2.26
CA LEU A 65 11.42 -8.10 -1.56
C LEU A 65 12.30 -6.88 -1.87
N TYR A 66 11.90 -6.08 -2.84
CA TYR A 66 12.56 -4.88 -3.31
C TYR A 66 11.69 -3.65 -3.04
N PHE A 67 12.22 -2.45 -3.32
CA PHE A 67 11.52 -1.17 -3.13
C PHE A 67 11.08 -0.95 -1.68
N LEU A 68 11.84 -1.47 -0.72
CA LEU A 68 11.54 -1.33 0.69
C LEU A 68 11.78 0.12 1.13
N GLU A 69 10.79 0.69 1.81
CA GLU A 69 10.92 2.01 2.41
C GLU A 69 11.85 1.92 3.64
N THR A 70 12.74 2.91 3.77
CA THR A 70 13.68 3.02 4.90
C THR A 70 13.50 4.35 5.63
N PRO A 71 12.30 4.63 6.18
CA PRO A 71 12.08 5.86 6.95
C PRO A 71 12.92 5.86 8.23
N LEU A 72 13.35 7.04 8.66
CA LEU A 72 13.98 7.20 9.96
C LEU A 72 12.94 6.90 11.07
N GLN A 73 13.42 6.47 12.25
CA GLN A 73 12.53 6.11 13.34
C GLN A 73 11.61 7.26 13.77
N ASN A 74 12.09 8.50 13.72
CA ASN A 74 11.30 9.70 14.01
C ASN A 74 10.27 10.07 12.93
N GLU A 75 10.34 9.42 11.75
CA GLU A 75 9.37 9.56 10.66
C GLU A 75 8.24 8.53 10.73
N LEU A 76 8.33 7.57 11.67
CA LEU A 76 7.30 6.55 11.83
C LEU A 76 6.09 7.08 12.60
N GLY A 77 4.91 6.64 12.19
CA GLY A 77 3.66 6.79 12.94
C GLY A 77 3.50 5.72 14.02
N SER A 78 2.45 5.82 14.81
CA SER A 78 2.12 4.83 15.85
C SER A 78 1.82 3.43 15.31
N ASP A 79 1.46 3.34 14.03
CA ASP A 79 1.20 2.10 13.30
C ASP A 79 2.47 1.45 12.71
N GLY A 80 3.65 2.03 12.98
CA GLY A 80 4.94 1.56 12.47
C GLY A 80 5.21 1.85 11.00
N HIS A 81 4.34 2.59 10.32
CA HIS A 81 4.54 3.04 8.95
C HIS A 81 5.04 4.48 8.92
N LYS A 82 5.65 4.87 7.78
CA LYS A 82 5.98 6.27 7.53
C LYS A 82 4.72 7.14 7.68
N ARG A 83 4.86 8.30 8.33
CA ARG A 83 3.75 9.24 8.51
C ARG A 83 3.13 9.63 7.17
N ARG A 84 1.80 9.85 7.20
CA ARG A 84 0.97 10.14 6.02
C ARG A 84 1.03 11.63 5.69
N GLU A 85 2.15 12.10 5.14
CA GLU A 85 2.36 13.55 4.97
C GLU A 85 2.57 14.01 3.53
N SER A 86 2.80 13.07 2.58
CA SER A 86 3.14 13.47 1.21
C SER A 86 2.35 12.75 0.13
N PHE A 87 2.53 11.43 0.04
CA PHE A 87 1.88 10.61 -0.99
C PHE A 87 0.52 10.11 -0.54
N VAL A 88 0.46 9.48 0.65
CA VAL A 88 -0.78 8.99 1.23
C VAL A 88 -1.57 10.16 1.80
N PRO A 89 -2.86 10.31 1.45
CA PRO A 89 -3.68 11.42 1.95
C PRO A 89 -3.80 11.39 3.49
N PRO A 90 -4.05 12.54 4.12
CA PRO A 90 -4.15 12.67 5.57
C PRO A 90 -5.48 12.08 6.10
N ILE A 91 -5.66 10.78 5.91
CA ILE A 91 -6.83 10.06 6.42
C ILE A 91 -6.73 9.99 7.94
N SER A 92 -7.72 10.53 8.64
CA SER A 92 -7.75 10.61 10.11
C SER A 92 -7.99 9.25 10.79
N LEU A 93 -8.43 8.23 10.03
CA LEU A 93 -8.68 6.88 10.55
C LEU A 93 -7.37 6.15 10.84
N PRO A 94 -7.11 5.70 12.07
CA PRO A 94 -5.78 5.27 12.50
C PRO A 94 -5.37 3.89 11.95
N ARG A 95 -6.32 2.97 11.79
CA ARG A 95 -6.02 1.58 11.40
C ARG A 95 -5.99 1.42 9.89
N ARG A 96 -4.82 1.05 9.36
CA ARG A 96 -4.61 0.72 7.96
C ARG A 96 -4.54 -0.79 7.77
N MET A 97 -5.29 -1.32 6.82
CA MET A 97 -5.35 -2.74 6.51
C MET A 97 -5.27 -2.96 4.99
N TYR A 98 -4.64 -4.05 4.58
CA TYR A 98 -4.68 -4.53 3.20
C TYR A 98 -6.05 -5.16 2.92
N ALA A 99 -6.72 -4.70 1.89
CA ALA A 99 -8.08 -5.15 1.52
C ALA A 99 -8.11 -6.01 0.25
N GLY A 100 -6.95 -6.25 -0.35
CA GLY A 100 -6.81 -7.05 -1.56
C GLY A 100 -6.12 -6.28 -2.70
N GLY A 101 -5.96 -6.92 -3.83
CA GLY A 101 -5.32 -6.33 -5.00
C GLY A 101 -5.20 -7.30 -6.15
N SER A 102 -4.48 -6.89 -7.19
CA SER A 102 -4.18 -7.72 -8.34
C SER A 102 -2.77 -7.46 -8.86
N LEU A 103 -2.17 -8.46 -9.47
CA LEU A 103 -0.86 -8.39 -10.12
C LEU A 103 -1.04 -8.79 -11.58
N THR A 104 -0.52 -7.96 -12.49
CA THR A 104 -0.48 -8.25 -13.91
C THR A 104 0.97 -8.26 -14.36
N PHE A 105 1.52 -9.46 -14.57
CA PHE A 105 2.89 -9.66 -15.02
C PHE A 105 2.96 -9.53 -16.56
N LEU A 106 3.76 -8.59 -17.05
CA LEU A 106 3.92 -8.30 -18.47
C LEU A 106 5.26 -8.81 -19.00
N ALA A 107 6.31 -8.72 -18.17
CA ALA A 107 7.64 -9.24 -18.46
C ALA A 107 8.41 -9.44 -17.13
N PRO A 108 9.39 -10.35 -17.09
CA PRO A 108 10.17 -10.60 -15.90
C PRO A 108 11.10 -9.43 -15.55
N MET A 109 11.35 -9.26 -14.24
CA MET A 109 12.50 -8.50 -13.72
C MET A 109 13.68 -9.46 -13.61
N THR A 110 14.87 -9.00 -13.98
CA THR A 110 16.07 -9.83 -14.03
C THR A 110 17.15 -9.23 -13.14
N LEU A 111 18.01 -10.08 -12.59
CA LEU A 111 19.17 -9.66 -11.81
C LEU A 111 19.99 -8.60 -12.56
N GLY A 112 20.32 -7.51 -11.86
CA GLY A 112 21.05 -6.38 -12.42
C GLY A 112 20.17 -5.31 -13.07
N ASP A 113 18.86 -5.55 -13.21
CA ASP A 113 17.95 -4.54 -13.72
C ASP A 113 17.79 -3.38 -12.72
N LYS A 114 17.90 -2.15 -13.23
CA LYS A 114 17.47 -0.95 -12.52
C LYS A 114 16.01 -0.70 -12.85
N ILE A 115 15.15 -0.85 -11.87
CA ILE A 115 13.69 -0.76 -12.01
C ILE A 115 13.18 0.53 -11.40
N LYS A 116 12.30 1.21 -12.12
CA LYS A 116 11.50 2.32 -11.62
C LYS A 116 10.11 1.81 -11.22
N LYS A 117 9.69 2.08 -9.98
CA LYS A 117 8.33 1.89 -9.50
C LYS A 117 7.64 3.25 -9.46
N VAL A 118 6.52 3.37 -10.15
CA VAL A 118 5.63 4.54 -10.12
C VAL A 118 4.38 4.15 -9.37
N SER A 119 4.12 4.80 -8.25
CA SER A 119 2.92 4.58 -7.44
C SER A 119 1.97 5.75 -7.64
N THR A 120 0.73 5.49 -8.01
CA THR A 120 -0.28 6.52 -8.30
C THR A 120 -1.58 6.21 -7.55
N ILE A 121 -2.13 7.21 -6.87
CA ILE A 121 -3.44 7.10 -6.23
C ILE A 121 -4.51 7.13 -7.31
N LYS A 122 -5.25 6.05 -7.45
CA LYS A 122 -6.28 5.89 -8.49
C LYS A 122 -7.67 6.24 -7.99
N ASN A 123 -7.97 5.92 -6.74
CA ASN A 123 -9.29 6.16 -6.16
C ASN A 123 -9.23 6.32 -4.65
N ILE A 124 -10.12 7.13 -4.11
CA ILE A 124 -10.36 7.28 -2.67
C ILE A 124 -11.87 7.25 -2.48
N GLU A 125 -12.36 6.26 -1.75
CA GLU A 125 -13.79 6.04 -1.57
C GLU A 125 -14.13 5.92 -0.08
N PRO A 126 -14.75 6.95 0.50
CA PRO A 126 -15.29 6.86 1.86
C PRO A 126 -16.55 6.00 1.87
N LYS A 127 -16.71 5.18 2.90
CA LYS A 127 -17.90 4.38 3.17
C LYS A 127 -18.26 4.41 4.64
N VAL A 128 -19.52 4.26 4.94
CA VAL A 128 -20.01 4.03 6.30
C VAL A 128 -20.35 2.56 6.43
N GLY A 129 -19.60 1.85 7.26
CA GLY A 129 -19.85 0.46 7.59
C GLY A 129 -20.62 0.31 8.92
N SER A 130 -21.01 -0.91 9.22
CA SER A 130 -21.68 -1.25 10.50
C SER A 130 -20.84 -0.92 11.74
N THR A 131 -19.51 -0.80 11.59
CA THR A 131 -18.55 -0.54 12.66
C THR A 131 -17.95 0.87 12.63
N GLY A 132 -18.53 1.80 11.85
CA GLY A 132 -18.05 3.17 11.72
C GLY A 132 -17.55 3.53 10.33
N ASN A 133 -16.82 4.64 10.25
CA ASN A 133 -16.28 5.16 9.01
C ASN A 133 -15.16 4.29 8.45
N LEU A 134 -15.17 4.15 7.13
CA LEU A 134 -14.14 3.48 6.33
C LEU A 134 -13.70 4.41 5.21
N VAL A 135 -12.43 4.36 4.85
CA VAL A 135 -11.92 4.96 3.63
C VAL A 135 -11.14 3.90 2.85
N PHE A 136 -11.57 3.62 1.63
CA PHE A 136 -10.85 2.76 0.71
C PHE A 136 -9.94 3.60 -0.16
N LEU A 137 -8.67 3.19 -0.23
CA LEU A 137 -7.64 3.81 -1.05
C LEU A 137 -7.15 2.78 -2.06
N THR A 138 -7.27 3.09 -3.34
CA THR A 138 -6.70 2.27 -4.42
C THR A 138 -5.44 2.92 -4.95
N VAL A 139 -4.33 2.19 -4.88
CA VAL A 139 -3.03 2.60 -5.43
C VAL A 139 -2.65 1.64 -6.55
N GLU A 140 -2.23 2.21 -7.68
CA GLU A 140 -1.59 1.46 -8.76
C GLU A 140 -0.08 1.65 -8.67
N HIS A 141 0.65 0.55 -8.65
CA HIS A 141 2.10 0.53 -8.78
C HIS A 141 2.47 -0.04 -10.14
N SER A 142 3.12 0.76 -10.97
CA SER A 142 3.64 0.34 -12.27
C SER A 142 5.16 0.25 -12.23
N TYR A 143 5.71 -0.86 -12.68
CA TYR A 143 7.15 -1.15 -12.63
C TYR A 143 7.75 -1.14 -14.02
N PHE A 144 8.87 -0.44 -14.21
CA PHE A 144 9.48 -0.21 -15.51
C PHE A 144 10.98 -0.49 -15.50
N LYS A 145 11.47 -1.09 -16.61
CA LYS A 145 12.86 -1.09 -17.01
C LYS A 145 13.03 -0.13 -18.20
N GLY A 146 13.62 1.04 -17.96
CA GLY A 146 13.56 2.14 -18.92
C GLY A 146 12.10 2.51 -19.19
N GLU A 147 11.67 2.45 -20.44
CA GLU A 147 10.28 2.73 -20.82
C GLU A 147 9.39 1.46 -20.87
N LYS A 148 10.00 0.28 -20.76
CA LYS A 148 9.26 -0.98 -20.81
C LYS A 148 8.57 -1.26 -19.48
N LYS A 149 7.23 -1.34 -19.49
CA LYS A 149 6.44 -1.76 -18.33
C LYS A 149 6.55 -3.27 -18.15
N LEU A 150 6.89 -3.70 -16.93
CA LEU A 150 7.11 -5.10 -16.57
C LEU A 150 5.98 -5.67 -15.72
N LEU A 151 5.39 -4.86 -14.85
CA LEU A 151 4.38 -5.28 -13.89
C LEU A 151 3.44 -4.13 -13.57
N ILE A 152 2.16 -4.46 -13.38
CA ILE A 152 1.16 -3.56 -12.79
C ILE A 152 0.61 -4.26 -11.54
N GLU A 153 0.65 -3.55 -10.42
CA GLU A 153 0.08 -3.99 -9.15
C GLU A 153 -1.01 -3.00 -8.73
N ILE A 154 -2.21 -3.50 -8.48
CA ILE A 154 -3.27 -2.74 -7.83
C ILE A 154 -3.30 -3.14 -6.37
N GLN A 155 -3.19 -2.15 -5.49
CA GLN A 155 -3.25 -2.33 -4.05
C GLN A 155 -4.47 -1.59 -3.50
N ASN A 156 -5.36 -2.32 -2.84
CA ASN A 156 -6.50 -1.75 -2.13
C ASN A 156 -6.21 -1.76 -0.63
N LEU A 157 -6.23 -0.58 -0.05
CA LEU A 157 -6.10 -0.36 1.38
C LEU A 157 -7.43 0.10 1.95
N VAL A 158 -7.72 -0.28 3.19
CA VAL A 158 -8.85 0.23 3.95
C VAL A 158 -8.36 0.86 5.24
N PHE A 159 -8.82 2.07 5.49
CA PHE A 159 -8.62 2.77 6.76
C PHE A 159 -9.89 2.73 7.58
N ARG A 160 -9.77 2.51 8.88
CA ARG A 160 -10.90 2.38 9.78
C ARG A 160 -10.59 2.94 11.16
N GLU A 161 -11.64 3.18 11.93
CA GLU A 161 -11.56 3.60 13.34
C GLU A 161 -10.92 2.53 14.22
N GLU A 162 -10.39 2.93 15.36
CA GLU A 162 -9.96 1.99 16.38
C GLU A 162 -11.13 1.15 16.88
N LYS A 163 -10.85 -0.10 17.22
CA LYS A 163 -11.82 -0.94 17.89
C LYS A 163 -12.06 -0.32 19.29
N LYS A 164 -13.30 0.10 19.60
CA LYS A 164 -13.64 0.52 20.97
C LYS A 164 -13.32 -0.66 21.87
N SER A 165 -12.52 -0.41 22.92
CA SER A 165 -12.11 -1.39 23.93
C SER A 165 -13.23 -1.65 24.93
N ASP A 166 -14.40 -2.03 24.46
CA ASP A 166 -15.54 -2.40 25.31
C ASP A 166 -16.04 -3.77 24.86
N GLU A 167 -15.23 -4.77 25.12
CA GLU A 167 -15.71 -6.14 25.32
C GLU A 167 -14.61 -6.91 26.03
N ASN A 168 -14.68 -6.92 27.38
CA ASN A 168 -14.06 -7.97 28.16
C ASN A 168 -14.55 -9.31 27.60
N PRO A 169 -13.68 -10.20 27.15
CA PRO A 169 -14.09 -11.56 26.89
C PRO A 169 -14.50 -12.17 28.25
N LYS A 170 -15.78 -12.48 28.37
CA LYS A 170 -16.26 -13.34 29.44
C LYS A 170 -15.72 -14.73 29.26
#